data_dcc3f78ece5591399de9ba7840b78e85
#
_entry.id   dcc3f78ece5591399de9ba7840b78e85
#
_cell.length_a   1.000
_cell.length_b   1.000
_cell.length_c   1.000
_cell.angle_alpha   90.00
_cell.angle_beta   90.00
_cell.angle_gamma   90.00
#
_symmetry.space_group_name_H-M   'P 1'
#
loop_
_entity.id
_entity.type
_entity.pdbx_description
1 polymer ?
#
loop_
_entity_poly.entity_id
_entity_poly.type
_entity_poly.pdbx_seq_one_letter_code
_entity_poly.pdbx_strand_id
1 'polypeptide(L)'
;MSGSYFFGIFPRSEKLIDITRSKEDYFEDLRKEAETIVNYQIEKGFKIISDPQMTWEDIFRPIALSSEGIKVNGLNRYFETNTFYKVPVISSKPRINEERLKPFLMKGTNLISLPDPLTFACLSRDERGSDRKALIKELGDLLDEASGVLRDAGYRYLVLRGPSYGTCEHLQVSDEIKGAIRSIKDEFMGKVVFHFYFFKSIDSVDLIVSSGVDGIGFDMYVYGEDEIRKISTKMKGKLLVLGAVDGTNTKMERKNDITRLLSVFRDLNPMVSNNVDLEFLPQKFALKKVDLLAELSGEMP
;
A
#
# COMPACT_ATOMS: atom_id res chain seq x y z
N MET A 1 5.03 3.41 19.16
CA MET A 1 3.67 3.53 18.60
C MET A 1 3.10 2.12 18.52
N SER A 2 2.13 1.79 19.32
CA SER A 2 1.39 0.52 19.22
C SER A 2 0.06 0.82 18.56
N GLY A 3 -0.46 -0.07 17.73
CA GLY A 3 -1.73 0.13 17.06
C GLY A 3 -1.91 -0.80 15.87
N SER A 4 -3.06 -0.69 15.25
CA SER A 4 -3.40 -1.40 14.03
C SER A 4 -3.94 -0.44 12.98
N TYR A 5 -3.86 -0.83 11.73
CA TYR A 5 -4.47 -0.16 10.59
C TYR A 5 -4.71 -1.16 9.47
N PHE A 6 -5.52 -0.82 8.50
CA PHE A 6 -5.47 -1.50 7.21
C PHE A 6 -4.86 -0.58 6.14
N PHE A 7 -4.40 -1.13 5.04
CA PHE A 7 -3.91 -0.37 3.90
C PHE A 7 -4.41 -0.97 2.58
N GLY A 8 -4.27 -0.20 1.52
CA GLY A 8 -4.64 -0.61 0.17
C GLY A 8 -6.13 -0.42 -0.13
N ILE A 9 -6.56 -0.98 -1.24
CA ILE A 9 -7.91 -0.80 -1.76
C ILE A 9 -8.89 -1.64 -0.96
N PHE A 10 -9.99 -1.01 -0.53
CA PHE A 10 -11.09 -1.68 0.17
C PHE A 10 -12.14 -2.19 -0.83
N PRO A 11 -12.73 -3.38 -0.63
CA PRO A 11 -13.68 -3.96 -1.56
C PRO A 11 -15.00 -3.17 -1.61
N ARG A 12 -15.60 -3.15 -2.80
CA ARG A 12 -16.92 -2.58 -3.05
C ARG A 12 -18.02 -3.48 -2.47
N SER A 13 -19.11 -2.87 -2.00
CA SER A 13 -20.33 -3.61 -1.67
C SER A 13 -20.96 -4.24 -2.92
N GLU A 14 -21.80 -5.27 -2.73
CA GLU A 14 -22.57 -5.87 -3.82
C GLU A 14 -23.40 -4.80 -4.55
N LYS A 15 -24.03 -3.90 -3.78
CA LYS A 15 -24.79 -2.77 -4.33
C LYS A 15 -23.94 -1.86 -5.22
N LEU A 16 -22.74 -1.52 -4.76
CA LEU A 16 -21.83 -0.65 -5.52
C LEU A 16 -21.30 -1.38 -6.78
N ILE A 17 -21.05 -2.68 -6.70
CA ILE A 17 -20.69 -3.49 -7.87
C ILE A 17 -21.81 -3.43 -8.94
N ASP A 18 -23.07 -3.53 -8.56
CA ASP A 18 -24.21 -3.43 -9.49
C ASP A 18 -24.31 -2.02 -10.09
N ILE A 19 -24.05 -0.97 -9.31
CA ILE A 19 -23.98 0.41 -9.81
C ILE A 19 -22.88 0.54 -10.87
N THR A 20 -21.66 0.04 -10.60
CA THR A 20 -20.53 0.14 -11.54
C THR A 20 -20.73 -0.64 -12.84
N ARG A 21 -21.66 -1.61 -12.86
CA ARG A 21 -22.05 -2.35 -14.07
C ARG A 21 -23.13 -1.66 -14.90
N SER A 22 -23.96 -0.84 -14.25
CA SER A 22 -25.15 -0.23 -14.87
C SER A 22 -24.96 1.25 -15.22
N LYS A 23 -23.92 1.90 -14.72
CA LYS A 23 -23.70 3.33 -14.82
C LYS A 23 -22.27 3.62 -15.33
N GLU A 24 -22.12 4.50 -16.32
CA GLU A 24 -20.81 4.87 -16.87
C GLU A 24 -20.00 5.72 -15.89
N ASP A 25 -20.63 6.69 -15.23
CA ASP A 25 -20.01 7.54 -14.23
C ASP A 25 -20.52 7.16 -12.84
N TYR A 26 -19.65 6.52 -12.07
CA TYR A 26 -19.90 6.03 -10.70
C TYR A 26 -18.88 6.55 -9.68
N PHE A 27 -18.08 7.55 -10.06
CA PHE A 27 -17.02 8.07 -9.20
C PHE A 27 -17.56 8.57 -7.85
N GLU A 28 -18.66 9.32 -7.87
CA GLU A 28 -19.31 9.82 -6.64
C GLU A 28 -19.92 8.69 -5.80
N ASP A 29 -20.33 7.59 -6.41
CA ASP A 29 -20.84 6.43 -5.67
C ASP A 29 -19.71 5.70 -4.94
N LEU A 30 -18.53 5.56 -5.58
CA LEU A 30 -17.29 5.06 -4.94
C LEU A 30 -16.90 5.95 -3.75
N ARG A 31 -16.94 7.26 -3.93
CA ARG A 31 -16.57 8.23 -2.92
C ARG A 31 -17.47 8.16 -1.69
N LYS A 32 -18.80 8.11 -1.90
CA LYS A 32 -19.78 7.97 -0.80
C LYS A 32 -19.59 6.67 -0.01
N GLU A 33 -19.32 5.56 -0.68
CA GLU A 33 -19.05 4.31 0.00
C GLU A 33 -17.72 4.37 0.76
N ALA A 34 -16.67 4.98 0.18
CA ALA A 34 -15.41 5.22 0.86
C ALA A 34 -15.59 6.05 2.14
N GLU A 35 -16.41 7.11 2.12
CA GLU A 35 -16.77 7.90 3.29
C GLU A 35 -17.42 7.04 4.39
N THR A 36 -18.25 6.07 4.02
CA THR A 36 -18.84 5.13 4.97
C THR A 36 -17.77 4.28 5.66
N ILE A 37 -16.75 3.83 4.92
CA ILE A 37 -15.64 3.05 5.49
C ILE A 37 -14.73 3.94 6.37
N VAL A 38 -14.53 5.20 6.03
CA VAL A 38 -13.81 6.17 6.89
C VAL A 38 -14.54 6.35 8.21
N ASN A 39 -15.85 6.62 8.17
CA ASN A 39 -16.67 6.78 9.37
C ASN A 39 -16.68 5.51 10.23
N TYR A 40 -16.74 4.33 9.60
CA TYR A 40 -16.66 3.04 10.29
C TYR A 40 -15.35 2.89 11.08
N GLN A 41 -14.21 3.28 10.52
CA GLN A 41 -12.94 3.26 11.24
C GLN A 41 -12.95 4.22 12.44
N ILE A 42 -13.52 5.42 12.29
CA ILE A 42 -13.66 6.41 13.37
C ILE A 42 -14.52 5.84 14.50
N GLU A 43 -15.68 5.26 14.17
CA GLU A 43 -16.58 4.62 15.13
C GLU A 43 -15.94 3.44 15.88
N LYS A 44 -15.06 2.69 15.19
CA LYS A 44 -14.28 1.60 15.80
C LYS A 44 -13.07 2.08 16.61
N GLY A 45 -12.80 3.38 16.66
CA GLY A 45 -11.75 3.97 17.49
C GLY A 45 -10.33 3.85 16.94
N PHE A 46 -10.17 3.64 15.62
CA PHE A 46 -8.85 3.68 15.01
C PHE A 46 -8.19 5.05 15.19
N LYS A 47 -6.90 5.07 15.51
CA LYS A 47 -6.07 6.28 15.58
C LYS A 47 -5.44 6.61 14.22
N ILE A 48 -5.18 5.59 13.44
CA ILE A 48 -4.70 5.68 12.07
C ILE A 48 -5.88 5.35 11.16
N ILE A 49 -6.42 6.38 10.52
CA ILE A 49 -7.58 6.27 9.63
C ILE A 49 -7.07 6.14 8.21
N SER A 50 -7.28 4.97 7.66
CA SER A 50 -6.83 4.62 6.32
C SER A 50 -7.78 5.18 5.26
N ASP A 51 -7.20 5.76 4.21
CA ASP A 51 -7.95 5.98 2.97
C ASP A 51 -8.33 4.61 2.39
N PRO A 52 -9.63 4.32 2.19
CA PRO A 52 -10.05 3.05 1.61
C PRO A 52 -9.66 2.88 0.14
N GLN A 53 -9.18 3.92 -0.50
CA GLN A 53 -8.74 3.97 -1.90
C GLN A 53 -9.75 3.37 -2.90
N MET A 54 -11.05 3.41 -2.59
CA MET A 54 -12.09 2.83 -3.46
C MET A 54 -12.21 3.59 -4.78
N THR A 55 -11.95 4.92 -4.78
CA THR A 55 -11.90 5.75 -5.99
C THR A 55 -10.67 5.45 -6.86
N TRP A 56 -9.71 4.70 -6.34
CA TRP A 56 -8.48 4.35 -7.04
C TRP A 56 -8.69 3.26 -8.09
N GLU A 57 -9.57 2.31 -7.81
CA GLU A 57 -9.91 1.16 -8.65
C GLU A 57 -8.74 0.19 -8.97
N ASP A 58 -7.51 0.64 -8.97
CA ASP A 58 -6.27 -0.13 -8.94
C ASP A 58 -5.11 0.72 -8.41
N ILE A 59 -4.01 0.08 -8.09
CA ILE A 59 -2.85 0.71 -7.42
C ILE A 59 -2.19 1.84 -8.25
N PHE A 60 -2.35 1.85 -9.57
CA PHE A 60 -1.63 2.77 -10.46
C PHE A 60 -2.51 3.86 -11.05
N ARG A 61 -3.81 3.55 -11.23
CA ARG A 61 -4.71 4.35 -12.06
C ARG A 61 -4.78 5.82 -11.67
N PRO A 62 -4.96 6.21 -10.39
CA PRO A 62 -5.02 7.63 -10.04
C PRO A 62 -3.72 8.37 -10.33
N ILE A 63 -2.57 7.77 -10.04
CA ILE A 63 -1.27 8.38 -10.35
C ILE A 63 -1.12 8.53 -11.86
N ALA A 64 -1.42 7.49 -12.65
CA ALA A 64 -1.31 7.54 -14.10
C ALA A 64 -2.27 8.57 -14.74
N LEU A 65 -3.54 8.62 -14.30
CA LEU A 65 -4.54 9.57 -14.81
C LEU A 65 -4.25 11.02 -14.39
N SER A 66 -3.56 11.19 -13.26
CA SER A 66 -3.14 12.51 -12.75
C SER A 66 -1.79 12.94 -13.28
N SER A 67 -1.15 12.15 -14.13
CA SER A 67 0.18 12.45 -14.65
C SER A 67 0.13 12.90 -16.11
N GLU A 68 1.02 13.80 -16.47
CA GLU A 68 1.45 13.98 -17.85
C GLU A 68 2.46 12.89 -18.19
N GLY A 69 2.52 12.49 -19.46
CA GLY A 69 3.49 11.49 -19.94
C GLY A 69 3.12 10.04 -19.66
N ILE A 70 2.04 9.77 -18.94
CA ILE A 70 1.51 8.42 -18.70
C ILE A 70 0.08 8.32 -19.24
N LYS A 71 -0.20 7.23 -19.92
CA LYS A 71 -1.56 6.81 -20.31
C LYS A 71 -1.87 5.47 -19.66
N VAL A 72 -3.14 5.13 -19.49
CA VAL A 72 -3.55 3.80 -19.08
C VAL A 72 -4.12 3.04 -20.28
N ASN A 73 -3.64 1.83 -20.52
CA ASN A 73 -4.07 1.05 -21.67
C ASN A 73 -4.03 -0.45 -21.39
N GLY A 74 -5.15 -1.12 -21.74
CA GLY A 74 -5.30 -2.54 -21.50
C GLY A 74 -5.49 -2.88 -20.02
N LEU A 75 -5.82 -4.14 -19.78
CA LEU A 75 -5.95 -4.73 -18.44
C LEU A 75 -4.93 -5.85 -18.32
N ASN A 76 -4.22 -5.88 -17.20
CA ASN A 76 -3.37 -6.99 -16.84
C ASN A 76 -3.76 -7.51 -15.45
N ARG A 77 -3.56 -8.81 -15.23
CA ARG A 77 -3.81 -9.44 -13.93
C ARG A 77 -2.78 -8.93 -12.92
N TYR A 78 -3.25 -8.56 -11.74
CA TYR A 78 -2.37 -8.17 -10.65
C TYR A 78 -1.82 -9.43 -9.96
N PHE A 79 -0.62 -9.83 -10.36
CA PHE A 79 0.01 -11.10 -9.98
C PHE A 79 -0.93 -12.30 -10.20
N GLU A 80 -1.02 -13.23 -9.27
CA GLU A 80 -1.91 -14.40 -9.35
C GLU A 80 -3.27 -14.18 -8.66
N THR A 81 -3.69 -12.92 -8.50
CA THR A 81 -4.98 -12.57 -7.88
C THR A 81 -6.14 -12.58 -8.86
N ASN A 82 -7.35 -12.35 -8.37
CA ASN A 82 -8.56 -12.17 -9.20
C ASN A 82 -8.82 -10.71 -9.56
N THR A 83 -7.89 -9.80 -9.27
CA THR A 83 -8.01 -8.39 -9.64
C THR A 83 -7.15 -8.06 -10.85
N PHE A 84 -7.50 -6.97 -11.49
CA PHE A 84 -6.84 -6.47 -12.70
C PHE A 84 -6.53 -5.00 -12.52
N TYR A 85 -5.43 -4.55 -13.09
CA TYR A 85 -5.07 -3.15 -13.16
C TYR A 85 -4.97 -2.67 -14.60
N LYS A 86 -5.21 -1.39 -14.82
CA LYS A 86 -4.93 -0.74 -16.10
C LYS A 86 -3.44 -0.47 -16.21
N VAL A 87 -2.80 -1.00 -17.26
CA VAL A 87 -1.35 -0.90 -17.44
C VAL A 87 -0.95 0.55 -17.68
N PRO A 88 -0.08 1.13 -16.84
CA PRO A 88 0.49 2.44 -17.13
C PRO A 88 1.42 2.34 -18.34
N VAL A 89 1.22 3.22 -19.31
CA VAL A 89 2.04 3.31 -20.53
C VAL A 89 2.76 4.65 -20.53
N ILE A 90 4.07 4.60 -20.44
CA ILE A 90 4.92 5.78 -20.31
C ILE A 90 5.40 6.19 -21.70
N SER A 91 4.97 7.36 -22.17
CA SER A 91 5.26 7.90 -23.50
C SER A 91 6.19 9.13 -23.49
N SER A 92 6.30 9.80 -22.34
CA SER A 92 7.27 10.89 -22.11
C SER A 92 7.63 10.93 -20.62
N LYS A 93 8.54 11.82 -20.21
CA LYS A 93 8.90 11.96 -18.79
C LYS A 93 7.66 12.29 -17.97
N PRO A 94 7.32 11.46 -16.97
CA PRO A 94 6.10 11.64 -16.19
C PRO A 94 6.22 12.83 -15.22
N ARG A 95 5.08 13.50 -14.97
CA ARG A 95 4.94 14.58 -13.99
C ARG A 95 3.54 14.55 -13.42
N ILE A 96 3.41 14.78 -12.10
CA ILE A 96 2.10 14.82 -11.45
C ILE A 96 1.38 16.16 -11.73
N ASN A 97 0.07 16.07 -11.93
CA ASN A 97 -0.82 17.21 -11.90
C ASN A 97 -1.66 17.14 -10.61
N GLU A 98 -1.35 18.00 -9.66
CA GLU A 98 -1.98 18.02 -8.33
C GLU A 98 -3.50 18.11 -8.39
N GLU A 99 -4.04 19.00 -9.25
CA GLU A 99 -5.48 19.23 -9.35
C GLU A 99 -6.23 18.00 -9.85
N ARG A 100 -5.56 17.13 -10.63
CA ARG A 100 -6.12 15.86 -11.08
C ARG A 100 -6.00 14.76 -10.03
N LEU A 101 -5.00 14.83 -9.13
CA LEU A 101 -4.82 13.83 -8.07
C LEU A 101 -5.76 14.09 -6.88
N LYS A 102 -5.95 15.33 -6.48
CA LYS A 102 -6.77 15.73 -5.32
C LYS A 102 -8.15 15.06 -5.25
N PRO A 103 -8.92 14.92 -6.35
CA PRO A 103 -10.23 14.26 -6.30
C PRO A 103 -10.21 12.81 -5.83
N PHE A 104 -9.10 12.10 -5.99
CA PHE A 104 -8.96 10.71 -5.55
C PHE A 104 -8.68 10.55 -4.06
N LEU A 105 -8.39 11.65 -3.35
CA LEU A 105 -7.97 11.64 -1.94
C LEU A 105 -9.17 11.82 -1.02
N MET A 106 -9.24 11.01 0.04
CA MET A 106 -10.35 11.04 1.00
C MET A 106 -10.05 11.96 2.17
N LYS A 107 -11.00 12.85 2.49
CA LYS A 107 -10.93 13.70 3.68
C LYS A 107 -11.13 12.88 4.96
N GLY A 108 -10.53 13.34 6.06
CA GLY A 108 -10.69 12.67 7.36
C GLY A 108 -9.81 11.43 7.54
N THR A 109 -8.95 11.13 6.58
CA THR A 109 -7.96 10.04 6.62
C THR A 109 -6.56 10.59 6.89
N ASN A 110 -5.67 9.75 7.41
CA ASN A 110 -4.28 10.12 7.66
C ASN A 110 -3.26 9.07 7.19
N LEU A 111 -3.74 7.93 6.64
CA LEU A 111 -2.92 6.90 6.01
C LEU A 111 -3.39 6.66 4.58
N ILE A 112 -2.44 6.54 3.67
CA ILE A 112 -2.66 6.14 2.28
C ILE A 112 -1.55 5.19 1.82
N SER A 113 -1.74 4.47 0.73
CA SER A 113 -0.70 3.64 0.13
C SER A 113 -0.42 4.00 -1.33
N LEU A 114 0.85 3.85 -1.72
CA LEU A 114 1.34 4.00 -3.09
C LEU A 114 2.08 2.73 -3.53
N PRO A 115 2.16 2.44 -4.83
CA PRO A 115 3.14 1.48 -5.32
C PRO A 115 4.55 2.00 -5.00
N ASP A 116 5.50 1.11 -4.71
CA ASP A 116 6.90 1.49 -4.67
C ASP A 116 7.47 1.70 -6.11
N PRO A 117 8.59 2.41 -6.26
CA PRO A 117 9.15 2.71 -7.59
C PRO A 117 9.48 1.49 -8.44
N LEU A 118 9.97 0.39 -7.83
CA LEU A 118 10.26 -0.84 -8.55
C LEU A 118 8.98 -1.51 -9.06
N THR A 119 7.97 -1.63 -8.20
CA THR A 119 6.66 -2.22 -8.57
C THR A 119 6.01 -1.40 -9.69
N PHE A 120 6.08 -0.08 -9.61
CA PHE A 120 5.55 0.77 -10.67
C PHE A 120 6.28 0.52 -11.99
N ALA A 121 7.62 0.47 -11.98
CA ALA A 121 8.41 0.20 -13.19
C ALA A 121 8.15 -1.18 -13.77
N CYS A 122 8.06 -2.22 -12.92
CA CYS A 122 7.89 -3.60 -13.38
C CYS A 122 6.51 -3.89 -13.98
N LEU A 123 5.48 -3.18 -13.51
CA LEU A 123 4.10 -3.37 -13.95
C LEU A 123 3.63 -2.31 -14.97
N SER A 124 4.53 -1.44 -15.41
CA SER A 124 4.31 -0.46 -16.48
C SER A 124 4.92 -0.90 -17.81
N ARG A 125 4.49 -0.28 -18.90
CA ARG A 125 5.09 -0.39 -20.22
C ARG A 125 5.73 0.94 -20.60
N ASP A 126 7.05 0.96 -20.78
CA ASP A 126 7.77 2.13 -21.31
C ASP A 126 7.88 2.02 -22.83
N GLU A 127 7.21 2.91 -23.57
CA GLU A 127 7.23 2.98 -25.02
C GLU A 127 8.45 3.74 -25.56
N ARG A 128 9.22 4.39 -24.71
CA ARG A 128 10.40 5.17 -25.09
C ARG A 128 11.65 4.31 -25.22
N GLY A 129 11.62 3.11 -24.62
CA GLY A 129 12.80 2.23 -24.56
C GLY A 129 13.89 2.74 -23.62
N SER A 130 13.51 3.45 -22.55
CA SER A 130 14.45 3.93 -21.54
C SER A 130 15.16 2.76 -20.86
N ASP A 131 16.39 2.99 -20.42
CA ASP A 131 17.03 2.02 -19.55
C ASP A 131 16.31 1.96 -18.20
N ARG A 132 16.42 0.83 -17.53
CA ARG A 132 15.66 0.55 -16.29
C ARG A 132 16.01 1.48 -15.13
N LYS A 133 17.26 1.95 -15.06
CA LYS A 133 17.71 2.90 -14.03
C LYS A 133 17.03 4.25 -14.21
N ALA A 134 17.02 4.74 -15.45
CA ALA A 134 16.34 5.98 -15.80
C ALA A 134 14.84 5.89 -15.52
N LEU A 135 14.19 4.78 -15.89
CA LEU A 135 12.78 4.56 -15.65
C LEU A 135 12.44 4.57 -14.15
N ILE A 136 13.18 3.83 -13.32
CA ILE A 136 12.96 3.80 -11.86
C ILE A 136 13.15 5.18 -11.24
N LYS A 137 14.18 5.91 -11.69
CA LYS A 137 14.42 7.27 -11.20
C LYS A 137 13.25 8.20 -11.56
N GLU A 138 12.79 8.19 -12.80
CA GLU A 138 11.68 9.06 -13.25
C GLU A 138 10.36 8.73 -12.56
N LEU A 139 10.08 7.44 -12.31
CA LEU A 139 8.90 7.02 -11.53
C LEU A 139 9.06 7.33 -10.04
N GLY A 140 10.30 7.28 -9.53
CA GLY A 140 10.63 7.78 -8.19
C GLY A 140 10.35 9.27 -8.05
N ASP A 141 10.81 10.10 -9.01
CA ASP A 141 10.55 11.54 -9.06
C ASP A 141 9.01 11.82 -9.10
N LEU A 142 8.27 11.04 -9.89
CA LEU A 142 6.80 11.14 -9.96
C LEU A 142 6.12 10.84 -8.63
N LEU A 143 6.54 9.77 -7.95
CA LEU A 143 5.98 9.38 -6.64
C LEU A 143 6.41 10.36 -5.53
N ASP A 144 7.58 10.97 -5.66
CA ASP A 144 8.04 12.07 -4.83
C ASP A 144 7.09 13.27 -4.94
N GLU A 145 6.82 13.76 -6.18
CA GLU A 145 5.85 14.81 -6.45
C GLU A 145 4.46 14.45 -5.87
N ALA A 146 3.99 13.21 -6.10
CA ALA A 146 2.72 12.75 -5.55
C ALA A 146 2.71 12.76 -4.01
N SER A 147 3.81 12.37 -3.36
CA SER A 147 3.91 12.33 -1.90
C SER A 147 3.83 13.71 -1.27
N GLY A 148 4.31 14.77 -1.94
CA GLY A 148 4.09 16.16 -1.56
C GLY A 148 2.61 16.54 -1.56
N VAL A 149 1.87 16.16 -2.61
CA VAL A 149 0.41 16.39 -2.67
C VAL A 149 -0.31 15.65 -1.54
N LEU A 150 0.09 14.42 -1.23
CA LEU A 150 -0.49 13.64 -0.13
C LEU A 150 -0.23 14.31 1.23
N ARG A 151 1.01 14.77 1.49
CA ARG A 151 1.36 15.52 2.70
C ARG A 151 0.46 16.74 2.87
N ASP A 152 0.30 17.52 1.80
CA ASP A 152 -0.48 18.77 1.81
C ASP A 152 -1.99 18.51 1.95
N ALA A 153 -2.47 17.35 1.48
CA ALA A 153 -3.81 16.86 1.72
C ALA A 153 -4.06 16.36 3.17
N GLY A 154 -3.02 16.26 4.00
CA GLY A 154 -3.15 15.95 5.42
C GLY A 154 -2.74 14.53 5.80
N TYR A 155 -2.25 13.70 4.87
CA TYR A 155 -1.73 12.37 5.20
C TYR A 155 -0.46 12.48 6.05
N ARG A 156 -0.30 11.53 6.99
CA ARG A 156 0.83 11.46 7.92
C ARG A 156 1.50 10.09 7.91
N TYR A 157 0.83 9.11 7.31
CA TYR A 157 1.33 7.74 7.16
C TYR A 157 1.22 7.32 5.69
N LEU A 158 2.32 6.85 5.12
CA LEU A 158 2.41 6.34 3.76
C LEU A 158 2.88 4.90 3.80
N VAL A 159 2.14 4.00 3.15
CA VAL A 159 2.58 2.63 2.92
C VAL A 159 3.05 2.51 1.47
N LEU A 160 4.35 2.27 1.27
CA LEU A 160 4.90 1.88 -0.04
C LEU A 160 4.71 0.38 -0.22
N ARG A 161 3.96 0.00 -1.24
CA ARG A 161 3.61 -1.39 -1.53
C ARG A 161 4.61 -2.02 -2.47
N GLY A 162 5.36 -3.04 -2.00
CA GLY A 162 6.47 -3.67 -2.70
C GLY A 162 6.30 -5.16 -2.99
N PRO A 163 5.29 -5.60 -3.79
CA PRO A 163 5.11 -7.01 -4.13
C PRO A 163 6.12 -7.52 -5.15
N SER A 164 6.74 -6.63 -5.94
CA SER A 164 7.57 -7.05 -7.08
C SER A 164 8.97 -7.53 -6.73
N TYR A 165 9.43 -7.38 -5.50
CA TYR A 165 10.80 -7.70 -5.11
C TYR A 165 11.14 -9.20 -5.18
N GLY A 166 10.16 -10.08 -5.09
CA GLY A 166 10.37 -11.51 -5.28
C GLY A 166 10.29 -12.00 -6.74
N THR A 167 9.88 -11.14 -7.67
CA THR A 167 9.63 -11.52 -9.06
C THR A 167 10.38 -10.67 -10.08
N CYS A 168 10.84 -9.51 -9.69
CA CYS A 168 11.45 -8.52 -10.56
C CYS A 168 12.92 -8.30 -10.19
N GLU A 169 13.82 -8.36 -11.17
CA GLU A 169 15.24 -8.07 -10.93
C GLU A 169 15.42 -6.65 -10.41
N HIS A 170 16.12 -6.50 -9.30
CA HIS A 170 16.29 -5.21 -8.62
C HIS A 170 17.71 -4.94 -8.11
N LEU A 171 18.56 -5.95 -8.06
CA LEU A 171 19.92 -5.79 -7.51
C LEU A 171 20.77 -4.81 -8.32
N GLN A 172 20.62 -4.79 -9.66
CA GLN A 172 21.36 -3.90 -10.56
C GLN A 172 20.88 -2.43 -10.52
N VAL A 173 19.73 -2.18 -9.90
CA VAL A 173 19.06 -0.87 -9.78
C VAL A 173 18.84 -0.46 -8.33
N SER A 174 19.60 -1.06 -7.42
CA SER A 174 19.43 -0.87 -5.97
C SER A 174 19.66 0.58 -5.53
N ASP A 175 20.63 1.28 -6.13
CA ASP A 175 20.91 2.67 -5.78
C ASP A 175 19.80 3.61 -6.24
N GLU A 176 19.21 3.36 -7.41
CA GLU A 176 18.08 4.12 -7.94
C GLU A 176 16.84 3.92 -7.09
N ILE A 177 16.54 2.67 -6.71
CA ILE A 177 15.43 2.34 -5.79
C ILE A 177 15.61 3.05 -4.45
N LYS A 178 16.79 2.92 -3.86
CA LYS A 178 17.12 3.53 -2.57
C LYS A 178 17.01 5.06 -2.62
N GLY A 179 17.52 5.66 -3.68
CA GLY A 179 17.41 7.11 -3.92
C GLY A 179 15.97 7.57 -4.04
N ALA A 180 15.15 6.88 -4.84
CA ALA A 180 13.75 7.19 -5.05
C ALA A 180 12.93 7.07 -3.74
N ILE A 181 13.09 5.97 -2.98
CA ILE A 181 12.37 5.79 -1.71
C ILE A 181 12.79 6.87 -0.69
N ARG A 182 14.07 7.25 -0.66
CA ARG A 182 14.56 8.31 0.23
C ARG A 182 13.93 9.65 -0.12
N SER A 183 13.89 10.01 -1.41
CA SER A 183 13.26 11.24 -1.88
C SER A 183 11.79 11.28 -1.47
N ILE A 184 11.02 10.23 -1.77
CA ILE A 184 9.62 10.10 -1.36
C ILE A 184 9.43 10.32 0.15
N LYS A 185 10.32 9.72 0.98
CA LYS A 185 10.25 9.90 2.42
C LYS A 185 10.53 11.34 2.84
N ASP A 186 11.54 11.96 2.26
CA ASP A 186 11.96 13.31 2.60
C ASP A 186 10.88 14.33 2.20
N GLU A 187 10.23 14.16 1.04
CA GLU A 187 9.14 15.00 0.56
C GLU A 187 7.83 14.79 1.36
N PHE A 188 7.50 13.53 1.68
CA PHE A 188 6.29 13.22 2.43
C PHE A 188 6.31 13.80 3.85
N MET A 189 7.47 13.88 4.49
CA MET A 189 7.69 14.44 5.83
C MET A 189 6.86 13.78 6.95
N GLY A 190 6.21 12.67 6.64
CA GLY A 190 5.44 11.84 7.58
C GLY A 190 6.15 10.52 7.89
N LYS A 191 5.38 9.52 8.30
CA LYS A 191 5.89 8.17 8.53
C LYS A 191 5.70 7.32 7.29
N VAL A 192 6.80 6.76 6.77
CA VAL A 192 6.80 5.89 5.60
C VAL A 192 7.10 4.45 6.02
N VAL A 193 6.20 3.55 5.72
CA VAL A 193 6.35 2.10 5.93
C VAL A 193 6.45 1.43 4.57
N PHE A 194 7.46 0.60 4.37
CA PHE A 194 7.55 -0.25 3.20
C PHE A 194 6.94 -1.61 3.52
N HIS A 195 6.01 -2.11 2.71
CA HIS A 195 5.32 -3.38 2.97
C HIS A 195 5.62 -4.41 1.87
N PHE A 196 6.29 -5.51 2.26
CA PHE A 196 6.53 -6.67 1.41
C PHE A 196 5.37 -7.65 1.48
N TYR A 197 4.87 -8.10 0.34
CA TYR A 197 3.80 -9.10 0.28
C TYR A 197 3.83 -9.94 -1.00
N PHE A 198 3.04 -11.01 -1.05
CA PHE A 198 2.93 -12.04 -2.07
C PHE A 198 4.19 -12.90 -2.22
N PHE A 199 5.36 -12.31 -2.30
CA PHE A 199 6.60 -13.02 -2.58
C PHE A 199 7.67 -12.69 -1.56
N LYS A 200 8.46 -13.71 -1.22
CA LYS A 200 9.57 -13.56 -0.28
C LYS A 200 10.76 -12.87 -0.96
N SER A 201 11.30 -11.86 -0.29
CA SER A 201 12.50 -11.14 -0.75
C SER A 201 13.35 -10.68 0.43
N ILE A 202 14.05 -11.64 1.07
CA ILE A 202 14.87 -11.36 2.26
C ILE A 202 16.07 -10.48 1.91
N ASP A 203 16.65 -10.68 0.72
CA ASP A 203 17.84 -9.94 0.26
C ASP A 203 17.55 -8.44 0.02
N SER A 204 16.28 -8.09 -0.20
CA SER A 204 15.88 -6.70 -0.40
C SER A 204 15.69 -5.91 0.89
N VAL A 205 15.64 -6.58 2.04
CA VAL A 205 15.36 -5.91 3.33
C VAL A 205 16.46 -4.90 3.66
N ASP A 206 17.73 -5.25 3.47
CA ASP A 206 18.85 -4.35 3.74
C ASP A 206 18.81 -3.10 2.84
N LEU A 207 18.43 -3.28 1.58
CA LEU A 207 18.20 -2.18 0.64
C LEU A 207 17.13 -1.21 1.18
N ILE A 208 15.98 -1.75 1.58
CA ILE A 208 14.85 -0.96 2.07
C ILE A 208 15.16 -0.31 3.43
N VAL A 209 15.79 -1.01 4.36
CA VAL A 209 16.27 -0.43 5.64
C VAL A 209 17.17 0.77 5.37
N SER A 210 18.11 0.64 4.42
CA SER A 210 19.09 1.69 4.08
C SER A 210 18.51 2.86 3.30
N SER A 211 17.30 2.74 2.73
CA SER A 211 16.60 3.85 2.05
C SER A 211 16.05 4.90 3.02
N GLY A 212 15.99 4.59 4.31
CA GLY A 212 15.59 5.56 5.33
C GLY A 212 14.12 5.48 5.75
N VAL A 213 13.31 4.52 5.27
CA VAL A 213 11.91 4.31 5.71
C VAL A 213 11.80 4.22 7.23
N ASP A 214 10.67 4.60 7.80
CA ASP A 214 10.43 4.55 9.24
C ASP A 214 10.07 3.15 9.73
N GLY A 215 9.50 2.32 8.86
CA GLY A 215 9.09 0.97 9.22
C GLY A 215 9.10 0.02 8.04
N ILE A 216 9.03 -1.27 8.36
CA ILE A 216 8.89 -2.34 7.37
C ILE A 216 7.78 -3.28 7.79
N GLY A 217 6.89 -3.55 6.86
CA GLY A 217 5.80 -4.51 6.99
C GLY A 217 6.09 -5.80 6.22
N PHE A 218 5.61 -6.91 6.77
CA PHE A 218 5.77 -8.22 6.19
C PHE A 218 4.44 -8.97 6.16
N ASP A 219 4.16 -9.61 5.06
CA ASP A 219 3.08 -10.58 4.92
C ASP A 219 3.43 -11.84 5.74
N MET A 220 2.72 -12.06 6.87
CA MET A 220 2.98 -13.17 7.79
C MET A 220 2.56 -14.54 7.22
N TYR A 221 1.88 -14.58 6.08
CA TYR A 221 1.55 -15.81 5.35
C TYR A 221 2.64 -16.22 4.37
N VAL A 222 3.59 -15.31 4.10
CA VAL A 222 4.78 -15.52 3.27
C VAL A 222 6.04 -15.63 4.11
N TYR A 223 6.17 -14.79 5.14
CA TYR A 223 7.33 -14.74 6.04
C TYR A 223 7.01 -15.43 7.35
N GLY A 224 7.82 -16.42 7.74
CA GLY A 224 7.69 -17.10 9.04
C GLY A 224 8.24 -16.29 10.21
N GLU A 225 7.82 -16.62 11.43
CA GLU A 225 8.27 -15.97 12.68
C GLU A 225 9.80 -15.95 12.83
N ASP A 226 10.48 -17.07 12.53
CA ASP A 226 11.94 -17.20 12.64
C ASP A 226 12.67 -16.30 11.63
N GLU A 227 12.11 -16.14 10.44
CA GLU A 227 12.67 -15.27 9.40
C GLU A 227 12.55 -13.81 9.81
N ILE A 228 11.36 -13.39 10.28
CA ILE A 228 11.15 -12.02 10.78
C ILE A 228 12.08 -11.73 11.97
N ARG A 229 12.31 -12.68 12.89
CA ARG A 229 13.28 -12.50 13.97
C ARG A 229 14.70 -12.25 13.46
N LYS A 230 15.15 -13.01 12.49
CA LYS A 230 16.46 -12.81 11.86
C LYS A 230 16.54 -11.44 11.18
N ILE A 231 15.51 -11.08 10.41
CA ILE A 231 15.43 -9.80 9.71
C ILE A 231 15.37 -8.63 10.70
N SER A 232 14.62 -8.76 11.80
CA SER A 232 14.43 -7.69 12.77
C SER A 232 15.74 -7.22 13.45
N THR A 233 16.74 -8.07 13.50
CA THR A 233 18.08 -7.66 13.99
C THR A 233 18.71 -6.57 13.15
N LYS A 234 18.35 -6.48 11.87
CA LYS A 234 18.78 -5.47 10.91
C LYS A 234 17.94 -4.19 10.97
N MET A 235 16.75 -4.26 11.59
CA MET A 235 15.75 -3.19 11.61
C MET A 235 15.88 -2.24 12.81
N LYS A 236 17.05 -2.13 13.43
CA LYS A 236 17.26 -1.31 14.64
C LYS A 236 16.66 0.09 14.51
N GLY A 237 15.73 0.43 15.42
CA GLY A 237 15.03 1.72 15.43
C GLY A 237 13.92 1.89 14.37
N LYS A 238 13.64 0.86 13.56
CA LYS A 238 12.53 0.86 12.60
C LYS A 238 11.30 0.22 13.21
N LEU A 239 10.12 0.70 12.79
CA LEU A 239 8.85 0.10 13.12
C LEU A 239 8.70 -1.24 12.40
N LEU A 240 8.30 -2.28 13.13
CA LEU A 240 7.88 -3.57 12.57
C LEU A 240 6.36 -3.55 12.36
N VAL A 241 5.88 -3.92 11.17
CA VAL A 241 4.46 -4.12 10.91
C VAL A 241 4.23 -5.58 10.52
N LEU A 242 3.35 -6.24 11.26
CA LEU A 242 2.96 -7.62 11.02
C LEU A 242 1.66 -7.64 10.20
N GLY A 243 1.76 -8.00 8.94
CA GLY A 243 0.62 -8.25 8.06
C GLY A 243 -0.03 -9.59 8.43
N ALA A 244 -0.68 -9.63 9.59
CA ALA A 244 -1.19 -10.86 10.20
C ALA A 244 -2.69 -11.09 9.93
N VAL A 245 -3.36 -10.14 9.27
CA VAL A 245 -4.76 -10.29 8.83
C VAL A 245 -4.79 -10.57 7.34
N ASP A 246 -5.27 -11.76 6.96
CA ASP A 246 -5.20 -12.27 5.59
C ASP A 246 -6.25 -11.61 4.68
N GLY A 247 -5.80 -10.78 3.76
CA GLY A 247 -6.63 -10.15 2.72
C GLY A 247 -7.03 -11.08 1.57
N THR A 248 -6.47 -12.30 1.49
CA THR A 248 -6.76 -13.24 0.39
C THR A 248 -7.77 -14.32 0.76
N ASN A 249 -8.06 -14.51 2.05
CA ASN A 249 -8.87 -15.61 2.54
C ASN A 249 -10.03 -15.12 3.42
N THR A 250 -11.23 -15.62 3.18
CA THR A 250 -12.44 -15.30 3.96
C THR A 250 -12.46 -15.92 5.35
N LYS A 251 -11.55 -16.88 5.65
CA LYS A 251 -11.39 -17.43 6.99
C LYS A 251 -10.93 -16.34 7.95
N MET A 252 -11.59 -16.26 9.09
CA MET A 252 -11.22 -15.32 10.15
C MET A 252 -10.05 -15.86 10.96
N GLU A 253 -9.09 -15.00 11.22
CA GLU A 253 -8.01 -15.26 12.15
C GLU A 253 -8.57 -15.35 13.58
N ARG A 254 -7.93 -16.15 14.40
CA ARG A 254 -8.21 -16.16 15.83
C ARG A 254 -7.39 -15.06 16.50
N LYS A 255 -8.06 -14.16 17.21
CA LYS A 255 -7.42 -13.07 17.94
C LYS A 255 -6.25 -13.53 18.79
N ASN A 256 -6.40 -14.66 19.50
CA ASN A 256 -5.35 -15.22 20.35
C ASN A 256 -4.07 -15.58 19.57
N ASP A 257 -4.20 -16.03 18.32
CA ASP A 257 -3.03 -16.36 17.49
C ASP A 257 -2.25 -15.09 17.15
N ILE A 258 -2.94 -13.98 16.81
CA ILE A 258 -2.29 -12.70 16.53
C ILE A 258 -1.70 -12.09 17.82
N THR A 259 -2.42 -12.16 18.95
CA THR A 259 -1.91 -11.69 20.25
C THR A 259 -0.65 -12.46 20.66
N ARG A 260 -0.62 -13.79 20.44
CA ARG A 260 0.60 -14.59 20.62
C ARG A 260 1.73 -14.09 19.74
N LEU A 261 1.46 -13.85 18.46
CA LEU A 261 2.45 -13.33 17.50
C LEU A 261 3.00 -11.97 17.97
N LEU A 262 2.14 -11.07 18.41
CA LEU A 262 2.55 -9.77 18.97
C LEU A 262 3.46 -9.94 20.20
N SER A 263 3.15 -10.92 21.06
CA SER A 263 3.98 -11.19 22.25
C SER A 263 5.38 -11.70 21.88
N VAL A 264 5.50 -12.43 20.76
CA VAL A 264 6.79 -12.90 20.22
C VAL A 264 7.70 -11.75 19.81
N PHE A 265 7.15 -10.66 19.30
CA PHE A 265 7.89 -9.48 18.83
C PHE A 265 7.72 -8.25 19.74
N ARG A 266 7.35 -8.46 21.01
CA ARG A 266 7.04 -7.37 21.96
C ARG A 266 8.17 -6.36 22.13
N ASP A 267 9.41 -6.82 22.08
CA ASP A 267 10.61 -6.00 22.17
C ASP A 267 10.77 -5.00 21.01
N LEU A 268 10.10 -5.24 19.89
CA LEU A 268 10.08 -4.36 18.72
C LEU A 268 8.85 -3.45 18.66
N ASN A 269 7.95 -3.56 19.64
CA ASN A 269 6.69 -2.80 19.69
C ASN A 269 5.95 -2.80 18.34
N PRO A 270 5.55 -3.99 17.82
CA PRO A 270 5.04 -4.14 16.47
C PRO A 270 3.66 -3.52 16.31
N MET A 271 3.34 -3.08 15.09
CA MET A 271 1.97 -2.80 14.65
C MET A 271 1.39 -4.01 13.90
N VAL A 272 0.07 -4.06 13.79
CA VAL A 272 -0.64 -5.09 13.01
C VAL A 272 -1.38 -4.44 11.84
N SER A 273 -1.34 -5.12 10.70
CA SER A 273 -2.11 -4.75 9.51
C SER A 273 -2.64 -5.98 8.78
N ASN A 274 -3.43 -5.75 7.72
CA ASN A 274 -3.63 -6.75 6.67
C ASN A 274 -2.29 -7.03 5.96
N ASN A 275 -2.18 -8.24 5.41
CA ASN A 275 -0.98 -8.63 4.66
C ASN A 275 -0.95 -8.07 3.23
N VAL A 276 -2.12 -8.00 2.59
CA VAL A 276 -2.35 -7.50 1.22
C VAL A 276 -3.66 -6.71 1.18
N ASP A 277 -3.96 -6.07 0.06
CA ASP A 277 -5.22 -5.33 -0.12
C ASP A 277 -6.46 -6.17 0.28
N LEU A 278 -7.41 -5.54 0.95
CA LEU A 278 -8.66 -6.21 1.33
C LEU A 278 -9.63 -6.37 0.15
N GLU A 279 -9.37 -5.73 -0.98
CA GLU A 279 -10.20 -5.81 -2.20
C GLU A 279 -10.37 -7.23 -2.76
N PHE A 280 -9.47 -8.15 -2.40
CA PHE A 280 -9.58 -9.56 -2.81
C PHE A 280 -10.70 -10.31 -2.08
N LEU A 281 -11.30 -9.70 -1.05
CA LEU A 281 -12.39 -10.26 -0.26
C LEU A 281 -13.74 -9.63 -0.61
N PRO A 282 -14.85 -10.37 -0.47
CA PRO A 282 -16.16 -9.73 -0.38
C PRO A 282 -16.22 -8.77 0.81
N GLN A 283 -16.84 -7.60 0.63
CA GLN A 283 -16.84 -6.51 1.62
C GLN A 283 -17.25 -6.95 3.04
N LYS A 284 -18.25 -7.85 3.15
CA LYS A 284 -18.70 -8.38 4.45
C LYS A 284 -17.60 -9.09 5.25
N PHE A 285 -16.62 -9.70 4.57
CA PHE A 285 -15.47 -10.32 5.22
C PHE A 285 -14.39 -9.28 5.52
N ALA A 286 -14.16 -8.33 4.61
CA ALA A 286 -13.24 -7.22 4.85
C ALA A 286 -13.64 -6.42 6.09
N LEU A 287 -14.93 -6.11 6.28
CA LEU A 287 -15.43 -5.44 7.48
C LEU A 287 -15.14 -6.23 8.76
N LYS A 288 -15.34 -7.55 8.75
CA LYS A 288 -14.99 -8.40 9.91
C LYS A 288 -13.47 -8.40 10.20
N LYS A 289 -12.63 -8.32 9.15
CA LYS A 289 -11.18 -8.18 9.31
C LYS A 289 -10.82 -6.82 9.93
N VAL A 290 -11.52 -5.75 9.56
CA VAL A 290 -11.37 -4.42 10.18
C VAL A 290 -11.82 -4.46 11.64
N ASP A 291 -12.92 -5.14 11.99
CA ASP A 291 -13.34 -5.34 13.38
C ASP A 291 -12.22 -6.01 14.20
N LEU A 292 -11.63 -7.06 13.68
CA LEU A 292 -10.51 -7.74 14.34
C LEU A 292 -9.30 -6.81 14.54
N LEU A 293 -8.95 -6.00 13.53
CA LEU A 293 -7.88 -5.00 13.66
C LEU A 293 -8.21 -3.96 14.76
N ALA A 294 -9.47 -3.49 14.83
CA ALA A 294 -9.91 -2.56 15.87
C ALA A 294 -9.77 -3.15 17.27
N GLU A 295 -10.19 -4.40 17.46
CA GLU A 295 -10.05 -5.10 18.74
C GLU A 295 -8.58 -5.25 19.16
N LEU A 296 -7.69 -5.54 18.22
CA LEU A 296 -6.25 -5.65 18.48
C LEU A 296 -5.63 -4.30 18.84
N SER A 297 -6.13 -3.19 18.28
CA SER A 297 -5.64 -1.84 18.60
C SER A 297 -5.87 -1.44 20.06
N GLY A 298 -6.97 -1.90 20.67
CA GLY A 298 -7.33 -1.61 22.06
C GLY A 298 -6.52 -2.37 23.11
N GLU A 299 -5.84 -3.45 22.73
CA GLU A 299 -5.10 -4.33 23.65
C GLU A 299 -3.57 -4.10 23.64
N MET A 300 -3.09 -3.23 22.78
CA MET A 300 -1.66 -2.94 22.71
C MET A 300 -1.27 -1.89 23.75
N PRO A 301 -0.24 -2.18 24.58
CA PRO A 301 0.21 -1.30 25.67
C PRO A 301 0.80 0.04 25.18
#